data_f78bfffd4e8ea7719812d532236d8e9c
#
_entry.id   f78bfffd4e8ea7719812d532236d8e9c
#
_cell.length_a   1.000
_cell.length_b   1.000
_cell.length_c   1.000
_cell.angle_alpha   90.00
_cell.angle_beta   90.00
_cell.angle_gamma   90.00
#
_symmetry.space_group_name_H-M   'P 1'
#
loop_
_entity.id
_entity.type
_entity.pdbx_description
1 polymer ?
#
loop_
_entity_poly.entity_id
_entity_poly.type
_entity_poly.pdbx_seq_one_letter_code
_entity_poly.pdbx_strand_id
1 'polypeptide(L)'
;MRLVNLILLLIALVFFVWVLNELGWDTLGHYLWEVGWYWPLLLLPYGVVNAVVSWAWKHIIINPPAKVTVARLFWLRLGGDALNQLTPTASLGGEPFKAVRLQADGVPLEVASASVVIMKGILFLSLTLYIFTGLALAPVFLPQTAKHMLLLSLAALGLAAVGIAFVALQRRGPCGNSFRFLSRRGWLPHFLRDREGFLEDLDTAMSQFYRQYPARAVMSFLLFFLSWLIHAAEVYVIFWLLGC
;
A
#
# COMPACT_ATOMS: atom_id res chain seq x y z
N MET A 1 -23.07 12.97 -5.07
CA MET A 1 -21.77 12.31 -5.22
C MET A 1 -21.05 12.63 -6.54
N ARG A 2 -21.70 12.50 -7.73
CA ARG A 2 -21.04 12.78 -9.04
C ARG A 2 -20.56 14.24 -9.18
N LEU A 3 -21.35 15.21 -8.72
CA LEU A 3 -21.01 16.63 -8.79
C LEU A 3 -19.79 16.99 -7.91
N VAL A 4 -19.74 16.48 -6.69
CA VAL A 4 -18.61 16.70 -5.77
C VAL A 4 -17.32 16.12 -6.34
N ASN A 5 -17.36 14.90 -6.91
CA ASN A 5 -16.20 14.30 -7.54
C ASN A 5 -15.75 15.08 -8.79
N LEU A 6 -16.66 15.64 -9.55
CA LEU A 6 -16.36 16.49 -10.71
C LEU A 6 -15.69 17.79 -10.28
N ILE A 7 -16.19 18.43 -9.21
CA ILE A 7 -15.59 19.66 -8.65
C ILE A 7 -14.17 19.37 -8.15
N LEU A 8 -13.99 18.28 -7.40
CA LEU A 8 -12.66 17.88 -6.89
C LEU A 8 -11.68 17.58 -8.04
N LEU A 9 -12.14 16.92 -9.10
CA LEU A 9 -11.34 16.66 -10.28
C LEU A 9 -10.93 17.97 -10.98
N LEU A 10 -11.85 18.91 -11.12
CA LEU A 10 -11.57 20.22 -11.72
C LEU A 10 -10.58 21.02 -10.87
N ILE A 11 -10.74 21.03 -9.54
CA ILE A 11 -9.79 21.69 -8.63
C ILE A 11 -8.42 21.06 -8.76
N ALA A 12 -8.32 19.73 -8.78
CA ALA A 12 -7.06 19.01 -8.94
C ALA A 12 -6.40 19.31 -10.30
N LEU A 13 -7.18 19.38 -11.37
CA LEU A 13 -6.69 19.72 -12.71
C LEU A 13 -6.17 21.16 -12.77
N VAL A 14 -6.92 22.11 -12.22
CA VAL A 14 -6.50 23.53 -12.14
C VAL A 14 -5.21 23.67 -11.31
N PHE A 15 -5.14 23.00 -10.16
CA PHE A 15 -3.95 22.99 -9.33
C PHE A 15 -2.75 22.37 -10.06
N PHE A 16 -2.97 21.25 -10.78
CA PHE A 16 -1.93 20.58 -11.56
C PHE A 16 -1.39 21.50 -12.68
N VAL A 17 -2.29 22.16 -13.44
CA VAL A 17 -1.89 23.11 -14.49
C VAL A 17 -1.17 24.30 -13.88
N TRP A 18 -1.62 24.80 -12.73
CA TRP A 18 -0.95 25.90 -12.02
C TRP A 18 0.48 25.50 -11.61
N VAL A 19 0.67 24.32 -11.01
CA VAL A 19 2.01 23.81 -10.65
C VAL A 19 2.90 23.66 -11.88
N LEU A 20 2.37 23.13 -13.01
CA LEU A 20 3.13 23.02 -14.25
C LEU A 20 3.55 24.39 -14.80
N ASN A 21 2.70 25.40 -14.69
CA ASN A 21 3.04 26.77 -15.09
C ASN A 21 4.12 27.39 -14.21
N GLU A 22 4.09 27.15 -12.89
CA GLU A 22 5.14 27.60 -11.96
C GLU A 22 6.48 26.91 -12.21
N LEU A 23 6.48 25.62 -12.54
CA LEU A 23 7.69 24.87 -12.90
C LEU A 23 8.29 25.30 -14.25
N GLY A 24 7.47 25.88 -15.13
CA GLY A 24 7.84 26.27 -16.49
C GLY A 24 7.80 25.09 -17.49
N TRP A 25 7.01 25.24 -18.53
CA TRP A 25 6.89 24.24 -19.60
C TRP A 25 8.21 23.98 -20.32
N ASP A 26 9.04 25.02 -20.45
CA ASP A 26 10.36 24.93 -21.08
C ASP A 26 11.31 24.08 -20.24
N THR A 27 11.28 24.24 -18.93
CA THR A 27 12.06 23.45 -17.97
C THR A 27 11.67 21.97 -18.05
N LEU A 28 10.36 21.71 -18.02
CA LEU A 28 9.83 20.34 -18.16
C LEU A 28 10.21 19.72 -19.49
N GLY A 29 10.05 20.49 -20.59
CA GLY A 29 10.43 20.07 -21.94
C GLY A 29 11.92 19.75 -22.05
N HIS A 30 12.76 20.58 -21.44
CA HIS A 30 14.21 20.38 -21.40
C HIS A 30 14.59 19.07 -20.70
N TYR A 31 14.10 18.82 -19.49
CA TYR A 31 14.37 17.56 -18.76
C TYR A 31 13.79 16.32 -19.48
N LEU A 32 12.62 16.42 -20.06
CA LEU A 32 12.07 15.31 -20.86
C LEU A 32 12.91 15.00 -22.10
N TRP A 33 13.48 16.05 -22.71
CA TRP A 33 14.39 15.89 -23.87
C TRP A 33 15.75 15.33 -23.44
N GLU A 34 16.27 15.79 -22.31
CA GLU A 34 17.55 15.34 -21.73
C GLU A 34 17.49 13.84 -21.36
N VAL A 35 16.39 13.40 -20.75
CA VAL A 35 16.14 11.97 -20.48
C VAL A 35 16.02 11.17 -21.79
N GLY A 36 15.50 11.77 -22.88
CA GLY A 36 15.46 11.17 -24.22
C GLY A 36 14.87 9.76 -24.23
N TRP A 37 15.58 8.82 -24.86
CA TRP A 37 15.16 7.41 -24.95
C TRP A 37 15.27 6.62 -23.64
N TYR A 38 15.79 7.18 -22.56
CA TYR A 38 15.94 6.50 -21.26
C TYR A 38 14.63 6.50 -20.43
N TRP A 39 13.58 7.21 -20.86
CA TRP A 39 12.30 7.23 -20.13
C TRP A 39 11.69 5.82 -19.85
N PRO A 40 11.82 4.78 -20.73
CA PRO A 40 11.33 3.44 -20.38
C PRO A 40 12.17 2.81 -19.25
N LEU A 41 13.44 3.17 -19.12
CA LEU A 41 14.30 2.71 -18.04
C LEU A 41 13.83 3.25 -16.69
N LEU A 42 13.25 4.45 -16.64
CA LEU A 42 12.65 5.02 -15.43
C LEU A 42 11.37 4.29 -15.01
N LEU A 43 10.63 3.70 -15.96
CA LEU A 43 9.42 2.92 -15.65
C LEU A 43 9.73 1.47 -15.24
N LEU A 44 10.91 0.95 -15.56
CA LEU A 44 11.28 -0.43 -15.30
C LEU A 44 11.34 -0.73 -13.79
N PRO A 45 12.00 0.07 -12.93
CA PRO A 45 11.99 -0.16 -11.49
C PRO A 45 10.58 -0.16 -10.90
N TYR A 46 9.72 0.77 -11.33
CA TYR A 46 8.31 0.81 -10.93
C TYR A 46 7.57 -0.50 -11.29
N GLY A 47 7.80 -1.01 -12.50
CA GLY A 47 7.26 -2.31 -12.94
C GLY A 47 7.76 -3.46 -12.07
N VAL A 48 9.06 -3.50 -11.77
CA VAL A 48 9.68 -4.53 -10.93
C VAL A 48 9.12 -4.48 -9.51
N VAL A 49 9.03 -3.30 -8.89
CA VAL A 49 8.44 -3.12 -7.56
C VAL A 49 7.01 -3.65 -7.54
N ASN A 50 6.19 -3.27 -8.52
CA ASN A 50 4.81 -3.75 -8.60
C ASN A 50 4.72 -5.27 -8.80
N ALA A 51 5.63 -5.88 -9.54
CA ALA A 51 5.71 -7.34 -9.71
C ALA A 51 6.08 -8.03 -8.38
N VAL A 52 7.09 -7.53 -7.66
CA VAL A 52 7.52 -8.05 -6.36
C VAL A 52 6.41 -7.95 -5.32
N VAL A 53 5.73 -6.81 -5.25
CA VAL A 53 4.59 -6.62 -4.33
C VAL A 53 3.40 -7.51 -4.70
N SER A 54 3.14 -7.73 -6.00
CA SER A 54 2.09 -8.65 -6.45
C SER A 54 2.44 -10.10 -6.11
N TRP A 55 3.70 -10.45 -6.18
CA TRP A 55 4.19 -11.76 -5.76
C TRP A 55 4.04 -11.94 -4.24
N ALA A 56 4.42 -10.93 -3.44
CA ALA A 56 4.16 -10.92 -2.01
C ALA A 56 2.67 -11.10 -1.68
N TRP A 57 1.79 -10.38 -2.39
CA TRP A 57 0.33 -10.51 -2.22
C TRP A 57 -0.18 -11.92 -2.55
N LYS A 58 0.36 -12.57 -3.58
CA LYS A 58 0.00 -13.96 -3.91
C LYS A 58 0.24 -14.93 -2.73
N HIS A 59 1.31 -14.74 -1.96
CA HIS A 59 1.59 -15.56 -0.78
C HIS A 59 0.58 -15.35 0.36
N ILE A 60 -0.10 -14.22 0.40
CA ILE A 60 -1.10 -13.89 1.41
C ILE A 60 -2.44 -14.57 1.11
N ILE A 61 -2.79 -14.79 -0.16
CA ILE A 61 -4.06 -15.38 -0.55
C ILE A 61 -4.05 -16.88 -0.19
N ILE A 62 -5.02 -17.29 0.66
CA ILE A 62 -5.18 -18.69 1.06
C ILE A 62 -5.78 -19.48 -0.10
N ASN A 63 -5.13 -20.57 -0.52
CA ASN A 63 -5.58 -21.48 -1.57
C ASN A 63 -6.06 -20.75 -2.84
N PRO A 64 -5.21 -19.92 -3.47
CA PRO A 64 -5.62 -19.16 -4.64
C PRO A 64 -5.95 -20.11 -5.81
N PRO A 65 -7.07 -19.90 -6.53
CA PRO A 65 -7.35 -20.61 -7.76
C PRO A 65 -6.24 -20.43 -8.81
N ALA A 66 -6.11 -21.36 -9.76
CA ALA A 66 -5.10 -21.31 -10.81
C ALA A 66 -5.12 -20.01 -11.64
N LYS A 67 -6.28 -19.36 -11.75
CA LYS A 67 -6.46 -18.07 -12.44
C LYS A 67 -5.73 -16.91 -11.74
N VAL A 68 -5.49 -17.02 -10.43
CA VAL A 68 -4.84 -15.96 -9.63
C VAL A 68 -3.32 -16.07 -9.79
N THR A 69 -2.83 -15.62 -10.94
CA THR A 69 -1.40 -15.53 -11.24
C THR A 69 -0.79 -14.22 -10.72
N VAL A 70 0.54 -14.15 -10.62
CA VAL A 70 1.24 -12.90 -10.25
C VAL A 70 0.93 -11.79 -11.26
N ALA A 71 0.89 -12.11 -12.56
CA ALA A 71 0.54 -11.17 -13.61
C ALA A 71 -0.90 -10.63 -13.43
N ARG A 72 -1.86 -11.48 -13.06
CA ARG A 72 -3.23 -11.06 -12.76
C ARG A 72 -3.28 -10.11 -11.58
N LEU A 73 -2.58 -10.43 -10.49
CA LEU A 73 -2.48 -9.58 -9.30
C LEU A 73 -1.78 -8.25 -9.59
N PHE A 74 -0.78 -8.25 -10.46
CA PHE A 74 -0.11 -7.04 -10.92
C PHE A 74 -1.10 -6.05 -11.55
N TRP A 75 -1.92 -6.50 -12.50
CA TRP A 75 -2.93 -5.64 -13.14
C TRP A 75 -4.04 -5.23 -12.19
N LEU A 76 -4.49 -6.13 -11.30
CA LEU A 76 -5.48 -5.80 -10.27
C LEU A 76 -4.96 -4.72 -9.32
N ARG A 77 -3.69 -4.82 -8.94
CA ARG A 77 -3.05 -3.85 -8.09
C ARG A 77 -2.94 -2.49 -8.77
N LEU A 78 -2.42 -2.43 -10.00
CA LEU A 78 -2.33 -1.18 -10.76
C LEU A 78 -3.70 -0.51 -10.90
N GLY A 79 -4.74 -1.27 -11.23
CA GLY A 79 -6.11 -0.73 -11.32
C GLY A 79 -6.63 -0.21 -9.99
N GLY A 80 -6.36 -0.93 -8.88
CA GLY A 80 -6.73 -0.47 -7.53
C GLY A 80 -5.96 0.77 -7.10
N ASP A 81 -4.66 0.84 -7.40
CA ASP A 81 -3.82 1.98 -7.06
C ASP A 81 -4.19 3.22 -7.89
N ALA A 82 -4.56 3.03 -9.17
CA ALA A 82 -5.13 4.11 -9.99
C ALA A 82 -6.45 4.66 -9.40
N LEU A 83 -7.34 3.77 -8.93
CA LEU A 83 -8.57 4.18 -8.25
C LEU A 83 -8.28 4.92 -6.93
N ASN A 84 -7.25 4.51 -6.18
CA ASN A 84 -6.84 5.20 -4.97
C ASN A 84 -6.37 6.64 -5.24
N GLN A 85 -5.74 6.88 -6.39
CA GLN A 85 -5.28 8.22 -6.79
C GLN A 85 -6.42 9.08 -7.34
N LEU A 86 -7.38 8.48 -8.05
CA LEU A 86 -8.51 9.19 -8.64
C LEU A 86 -9.62 9.51 -7.63
N THR A 87 -9.68 8.79 -6.51
CA THR A 87 -10.73 8.96 -5.52
C THR A 87 -10.18 9.64 -4.26
N PRO A 88 -10.86 10.71 -3.73
CA PRO A 88 -10.45 11.39 -2.52
C PRO A 88 -10.82 10.58 -1.25
N THR A 89 -10.43 9.30 -1.22
CA THR A 89 -10.80 8.33 -0.16
C THR A 89 -9.60 7.93 0.70
N ALA A 90 -8.59 8.78 0.82
CA ALA A 90 -7.37 8.51 1.59
C ALA A 90 -6.73 7.14 1.25
N SER A 91 -6.65 6.81 -0.04
CA SER A 91 -6.10 5.53 -0.55
C SER A 91 -6.88 4.27 -0.13
N LEU A 92 -8.18 4.39 0.17
CA LEU A 92 -9.05 3.26 0.51
C LEU A 92 -9.99 2.85 -0.62
N GLY A 93 -10.20 3.68 -1.65
CA GLY A 93 -11.16 3.43 -2.73
C GLY A 93 -10.83 2.23 -3.60
N GLY A 94 -9.55 1.94 -3.81
CA GLY A 94 -9.09 0.81 -4.61
C GLY A 94 -9.07 -0.53 -3.87
N GLU A 95 -9.16 -0.55 -2.54
CA GLU A 95 -9.08 -1.80 -1.78
C GLU A 95 -10.34 -2.67 -1.96
N PRO A 96 -11.57 -2.14 -1.90
CA PRO A 96 -12.76 -2.90 -2.24
C PRO A 96 -12.75 -3.39 -3.70
N PHE A 97 -12.23 -2.59 -4.63
CA PHE A 97 -12.07 -3.00 -6.03
C PHE A 97 -11.19 -4.25 -6.15
N LYS A 98 -10.04 -4.29 -5.47
CA LYS A 98 -9.13 -5.44 -5.46
C LYS A 98 -9.84 -6.69 -4.93
N ALA A 99 -10.58 -6.57 -3.81
CA ALA A 99 -11.33 -7.68 -3.22
C ALA A 99 -12.43 -8.22 -4.14
N VAL A 100 -13.26 -7.35 -4.72
CA VAL A 100 -14.36 -7.73 -5.62
C VAL A 100 -13.81 -8.38 -6.91
N ARG A 101 -12.69 -7.88 -7.43
CA ARG A 101 -12.07 -8.48 -8.62
C ARG A 101 -11.48 -9.84 -8.34
N LEU A 102 -10.85 -10.05 -7.17
CA LEU A 102 -10.42 -11.37 -6.73
C LEU A 102 -11.58 -12.35 -6.55
N GLN A 103 -12.72 -11.86 -6.05
CA GLN A 103 -13.93 -12.68 -5.96
C GLN A 103 -14.39 -13.15 -7.35
N ALA A 104 -14.36 -12.27 -8.35
CA ALA A 104 -14.67 -12.63 -9.73
C ALA A 104 -13.70 -13.67 -10.32
N ASP A 105 -12.47 -13.74 -9.80
CA ASP A 105 -11.47 -14.74 -10.16
C ASP A 105 -11.64 -16.06 -9.36
N GLY A 106 -12.66 -16.16 -8.50
CA GLY A 106 -13.03 -17.38 -7.76
C GLY A 106 -12.48 -17.47 -6.33
N VAL A 107 -11.94 -16.38 -5.76
CA VAL A 107 -11.56 -16.31 -4.34
C VAL A 107 -12.78 -15.91 -3.52
N PRO A 108 -13.15 -16.60 -2.42
CA PRO A 108 -14.22 -16.13 -1.54
C PRO A 108 -14.00 -14.68 -1.10
N LEU A 109 -15.08 -13.88 -1.03
CA LEU A 109 -14.98 -12.42 -0.79
C LEU A 109 -14.30 -12.09 0.55
N GLU A 110 -14.59 -12.87 1.58
CA GLU A 110 -13.99 -12.76 2.91
C GLU A 110 -12.48 -13.02 2.87
N VAL A 111 -12.04 -14.05 2.14
CA VAL A 111 -10.60 -14.36 1.93
C VAL A 111 -9.93 -13.30 1.08
N ALA A 112 -10.58 -12.83 0.03
CA ALA A 112 -10.09 -11.76 -0.84
C ALA A 112 -9.90 -10.46 -0.04
N SER A 113 -10.92 -10.08 0.73
CA SER A 113 -10.88 -8.90 1.60
C SER A 113 -9.83 -9.03 2.70
N ALA A 114 -9.75 -10.20 3.36
CA ALA A 114 -8.72 -10.49 4.35
C ALA A 114 -7.32 -10.34 3.75
N SER A 115 -7.09 -10.86 2.54
CA SER A 115 -5.78 -10.77 1.89
C SER A 115 -5.35 -9.32 1.63
N VAL A 116 -6.27 -8.44 1.27
CA VAL A 116 -6.02 -7.02 1.06
C VAL A 116 -5.65 -6.31 2.38
N VAL A 117 -6.40 -6.61 3.46
CA VAL A 117 -6.14 -6.03 4.79
C VAL A 117 -4.81 -6.53 5.36
N ILE A 118 -4.52 -7.83 5.25
CA ILE A 118 -3.24 -8.44 5.67
C ILE A 118 -2.08 -7.82 4.88
N MET A 119 -2.23 -7.69 3.56
CA MET A 119 -1.23 -7.07 2.70
C MET A 119 -0.85 -5.67 3.19
N LYS A 120 -1.83 -4.83 3.53
CA LYS A 120 -1.57 -3.48 4.06
C LYS A 120 -0.82 -3.51 5.39
N GLY A 121 -1.19 -4.42 6.29
CA GLY A 121 -0.52 -4.56 7.59
C GLY A 121 0.95 -4.97 7.45
N ILE A 122 1.23 -5.99 6.64
CA ILE A 122 2.59 -6.48 6.42
C ILE A 122 3.42 -5.43 5.65
N LEU A 123 2.84 -4.76 4.65
CA LEU A 123 3.49 -3.68 3.91
C LEU A 123 3.88 -2.53 4.84
N PHE A 124 2.99 -2.15 5.77
CA PHE A 124 3.27 -1.10 6.75
C PHE A 124 4.40 -1.48 7.72
N LEU A 125 4.44 -2.74 8.19
CA LEU A 125 5.55 -3.23 9.01
C LEU A 125 6.87 -3.24 8.25
N SER A 126 6.86 -3.63 6.98
CA SER A 126 8.07 -3.62 6.15
C SER A 126 8.58 -2.20 5.88
N LEU A 127 7.66 -1.22 5.69
CA LEU A 127 8.01 0.21 5.62
C LEU A 127 8.69 0.67 6.92
N THR A 128 8.14 0.26 8.06
CA THR A 128 8.72 0.59 9.37
C THR A 128 10.15 0.10 9.49
N LEU A 129 10.42 -1.16 9.11
CA LEU A 129 11.79 -1.70 9.11
C LEU A 129 12.69 -0.94 8.13
N TYR A 130 12.18 -0.58 6.95
CA TYR A 130 12.91 0.21 5.98
C TYR A 130 13.32 1.60 6.55
N ILE A 131 12.41 2.29 7.24
CA ILE A 131 12.71 3.56 7.92
C ILE A 131 13.79 3.38 8.98
N PHE A 132 13.71 2.33 9.81
CA PHE A 132 14.75 2.03 10.80
C PHE A 132 16.10 1.74 10.16
N THR A 133 16.12 1.03 9.03
CA THR A 133 17.35 0.78 8.27
C THR A 133 17.95 2.10 7.78
N GLY A 134 17.14 2.99 7.23
CA GLY A 134 17.58 4.34 6.82
C GLY A 134 18.10 5.17 7.99
N LEU A 135 17.43 5.15 9.13
CA LEU A 135 17.88 5.86 10.34
C LEU A 135 19.20 5.31 10.88
N ALA A 136 19.41 4.00 10.85
CA ALA A 136 20.64 3.38 11.29
C ALA A 136 21.83 3.75 10.38
N LEU A 137 21.58 3.93 9.09
CA LEU A 137 22.60 4.31 8.09
C LEU A 137 22.85 5.83 8.03
N ALA A 138 21.85 6.64 8.40
CA ALA A 138 21.91 8.10 8.28
C ALA A 138 23.14 8.75 8.94
N PRO A 139 23.59 8.36 10.14
CA PRO A 139 24.80 8.96 10.76
C PRO A 139 26.08 8.73 9.97
N VAL A 140 26.14 7.63 9.22
CA VAL A 140 27.31 7.28 8.40
C VAL A 140 27.42 8.18 7.17
N PHE A 141 26.29 8.43 6.52
CA PHE A 141 26.23 9.16 5.24
C PHE A 141 25.93 10.66 5.42
N LEU A 142 25.24 11.03 6.50
CA LEU A 142 24.76 12.37 6.76
C LEU A 142 25.03 12.81 8.20
N PRO A 143 26.30 13.08 8.58
CA PRO A 143 26.66 13.41 9.96
C PRO A 143 25.95 14.64 10.51
N GLN A 144 25.49 15.57 9.65
CA GLN A 144 24.75 16.78 10.06
C GLN A 144 23.33 16.49 10.58
N THR A 145 22.79 15.29 10.32
CA THR A 145 21.43 14.88 10.80
C THR A 145 21.41 14.49 12.28
N ALA A 146 22.56 14.37 12.94
CA ALA A 146 22.65 13.95 14.34
C ALA A 146 21.75 14.76 15.29
N LYS A 147 21.52 16.04 15.01
CA LYS A 147 20.66 16.92 15.80
C LYS A 147 19.20 16.48 15.83
N HIS A 148 18.73 15.82 14.77
CA HIS A 148 17.33 15.41 14.60
C HIS A 148 17.14 13.90 14.82
N MET A 149 18.20 13.15 15.06
CA MET A 149 18.15 11.67 15.20
C MET A 149 17.20 11.23 16.31
N LEU A 150 17.17 11.93 17.44
CA LEU A 150 16.27 11.60 18.53
C LEU A 150 14.80 11.71 18.11
N LEU A 151 14.42 12.83 17.47
CA LEU A 151 13.06 13.07 17.02
C LEU A 151 12.65 12.05 15.95
N LEU A 152 13.52 11.80 14.98
CA LEU A 152 13.29 10.80 13.91
C LEU A 152 13.15 9.39 14.49
N SER A 153 13.98 9.03 15.47
CA SER A 153 13.91 7.72 16.13
C SER A 153 12.62 7.57 16.93
N LEU A 154 12.18 8.61 17.65
CA LEU A 154 10.90 8.60 18.36
C LEU A 154 9.71 8.47 17.41
N ALA A 155 9.73 9.18 16.27
CA ALA A 155 8.70 9.07 15.25
C ALA A 155 8.67 7.66 14.63
N ALA A 156 9.83 7.06 14.34
CA ALA A 156 9.95 5.71 13.83
C ALA A 156 9.46 4.66 14.84
N LEU A 157 9.76 4.83 16.14
CA LEU A 157 9.24 3.97 17.20
C LEU A 157 7.72 4.08 17.33
N GLY A 158 7.16 5.29 17.22
CA GLY A 158 5.71 5.49 17.17
C GLY A 158 5.07 4.76 15.98
N LEU A 159 5.67 4.88 14.80
CA LEU A 159 5.23 4.19 13.61
C LEU A 159 5.31 2.66 13.77
N ALA A 160 6.39 2.15 14.35
CA ALA A 160 6.55 0.73 14.69
C ALA A 160 5.46 0.24 15.63
N ALA A 161 5.18 0.99 16.70
CA ALA A 161 4.14 0.64 17.65
C ALA A 161 2.77 0.55 16.98
N VAL A 162 2.42 1.51 16.12
CA VAL A 162 1.17 1.49 15.34
C VAL A 162 1.12 0.28 14.40
N GLY A 163 2.20 -0.02 13.68
CA GLY A 163 2.26 -1.17 12.77
C GLY A 163 2.14 -2.50 13.49
N ILE A 164 2.84 -2.67 14.60
CA ILE A 164 2.79 -3.88 15.43
C ILE A 164 1.37 -4.03 16.03
N ALA A 165 0.79 -2.95 16.55
CA ALA A 165 -0.57 -2.95 17.09
C ALA A 165 -1.58 -3.33 16.00
N PHE A 166 -1.44 -2.80 14.79
CA PHE A 166 -2.32 -3.11 13.66
C PHE A 166 -2.27 -4.60 13.28
N VAL A 167 -1.07 -5.19 13.16
CA VAL A 167 -0.93 -6.62 12.87
C VAL A 167 -1.36 -7.49 14.04
N ALA A 168 -1.07 -7.10 15.28
CA ALA A 168 -1.55 -7.80 16.47
C ALA A 168 -3.08 -7.81 16.52
N LEU A 169 -3.70 -6.71 16.12
CA LEU A 169 -5.14 -6.57 16.01
C LEU A 169 -5.68 -7.52 14.94
N GLN A 170 -5.10 -7.56 13.75
CA GLN A 170 -5.47 -8.52 12.67
C GLN A 170 -5.40 -9.99 13.13
N ARG A 171 -4.38 -10.32 13.94
CA ARG A 171 -4.22 -11.69 14.48
C ARG A 171 -5.29 -12.08 15.50
N ARG A 172 -5.90 -11.10 16.17
CA ARG A 172 -6.93 -11.31 17.20
C ARG A 172 -8.35 -11.31 16.66
N GLY A 173 -8.54 -10.90 15.39
CA GLY A 173 -9.87 -10.79 14.78
C GLY A 173 -10.74 -9.71 15.45
N PRO A 174 -10.40 -8.42 15.28
CA PRO A 174 -11.08 -7.36 16.01
C PRO A 174 -12.39 -6.91 15.37
N CYS A 175 -12.59 -7.21 14.07
CA CYS A 175 -13.70 -6.64 13.31
C CYS A 175 -15.04 -7.09 13.90
N GLY A 176 -15.22 -8.39 14.12
CA GLY A 176 -16.46 -8.94 14.71
C GLY A 176 -16.70 -8.47 16.15
N ASN A 177 -15.65 -8.43 16.99
CA ASN A 177 -15.78 -7.98 18.36
C ASN A 177 -16.08 -6.48 18.49
N SER A 178 -15.37 -5.65 17.69
CA SER A 178 -15.60 -4.20 17.65
C SER A 178 -16.99 -3.89 17.08
N PHE A 179 -17.39 -4.62 16.05
CA PHE A 179 -18.71 -4.50 15.44
C PHE A 179 -19.82 -4.84 16.45
N ARG A 180 -19.72 -5.98 17.17
CA ARG A 180 -20.67 -6.37 18.23
C ARG A 180 -20.75 -5.33 19.34
N PHE A 181 -19.62 -4.76 19.75
CA PHE A 181 -19.59 -3.71 20.76
C PHE A 181 -20.31 -2.43 20.30
N LEU A 182 -20.05 -1.97 19.05
CA LEU A 182 -20.72 -0.81 18.46
C LEU A 182 -22.21 -1.07 18.18
N SER A 183 -22.56 -2.28 17.75
CA SER A 183 -23.94 -2.71 17.51
C SER A 183 -24.77 -2.68 18.81
N ARG A 184 -24.21 -3.20 19.92
CA ARG A 184 -24.85 -3.19 21.25
C ARG A 184 -25.08 -1.78 21.79
N ARG A 185 -24.25 -0.79 21.40
CA ARG A 185 -24.40 0.62 21.78
C ARG A 185 -25.32 1.42 20.84
N GLY A 186 -25.86 0.78 19.81
CA GLY A 186 -26.75 1.46 18.85
C GLY A 186 -26.05 2.46 17.94
N TRP A 187 -24.73 2.48 17.89
CA TRP A 187 -23.94 3.43 17.10
C TRP A 187 -23.75 3.00 15.64
N LEU A 188 -24.24 1.81 15.30
CA LEU A 188 -24.15 1.28 13.94
C LEU A 188 -25.39 1.61 13.13
N PRO A 189 -25.20 2.18 11.90
CA PRO A 189 -26.28 2.33 10.93
C PRO A 189 -26.92 0.97 10.60
N HIS A 190 -28.23 0.96 10.36
CA HIS A 190 -29.00 -0.27 10.11
C HIS A 190 -28.46 -1.11 8.95
N PHE A 191 -27.95 -0.48 7.90
CA PHE A 191 -27.42 -1.18 6.69
C PHE A 191 -26.11 -1.98 6.95
N LEU A 192 -25.44 -1.73 8.09
CA LEU A 192 -24.23 -2.46 8.45
C LEU A 192 -24.54 -3.68 9.33
N ARG A 193 -25.69 -3.74 9.98
CA ARG A 193 -26.05 -4.86 10.87
C ARG A 193 -26.11 -6.21 10.15
N ASP A 194 -26.51 -6.21 8.89
CA ASP A 194 -26.60 -7.43 8.05
C ASP A 194 -25.23 -7.97 7.61
N ARG A 195 -24.14 -7.28 7.98
CA ARG A 195 -22.77 -7.64 7.61
C ARG A 195 -21.97 -8.32 8.71
N GLU A 196 -22.59 -8.67 9.84
CA GLU A 196 -21.91 -9.28 11.00
C GLU A 196 -21.22 -10.60 10.61
N GLY A 197 -21.91 -11.48 9.91
CA GLY A 197 -21.34 -12.75 9.42
C GLY A 197 -20.12 -12.55 8.54
N PHE A 198 -20.17 -11.60 7.59
CA PHE A 198 -19.02 -11.29 6.73
C PHE A 198 -17.79 -10.82 7.54
N LEU A 199 -18.00 -10.03 8.60
CA LEU A 199 -16.91 -9.53 9.43
C LEU A 199 -16.30 -10.61 10.30
N GLU A 200 -17.11 -11.57 10.77
CA GLU A 200 -16.62 -12.75 11.48
C GLU A 200 -15.82 -13.69 10.58
N ASP A 201 -16.28 -13.91 9.35
CA ASP A 201 -15.56 -14.69 8.36
C ASP A 201 -14.26 -14.03 7.93
N LEU A 202 -14.26 -12.69 7.79
CA LEU A 202 -13.07 -11.88 7.55
C LEU A 202 -12.02 -12.04 8.67
N ASP A 203 -12.46 -11.91 9.93
CA ASP A 203 -11.60 -12.09 11.10
C ASP A 203 -11.03 -13.51 11.18
N THR A 204 -11.86 -14.49 10.87
CA THR A 204 -11.47 -15.91 10.82
C THR A 204 -10.40 -16.12 9.75
N ALA A 205 -10.61 -15.61 8.54
CA ALA A 205 -9.64 -15.70 7.45
C ALA A 205 -8.29 -15.04 7.79
N MET A 206 -8.32 -13.84 8.42
CA MET A 206 -7.10 -13.15 8.85
C MET A 206 -6.35 -13.94 9.93
N SER A 207 -7.05 -14.41 10.99
CA SER A 207 -6.41 -15.15 12.07
C SER A 207 -5.88 -16.51 11.60
N GLN A 208 -6.61 -17.18 10.71
CA GLN A 208 -6.19 -18.42 10.07
C GLN A 208 -4.89 -18.23 9.28
N PHE A 209 -4.78 -17.19 8.48
CA PHE A 209 -3.57 -16.89 7.74
C PHE A 209 -2.34 -16.81 8.65
N TYR A 210 -2.39 -16.00 9.71
CA TYR A 210 -1.25 -15.83 10.61
C TYR A 210 -0.90 -17.06 11.43
N ARG A 211 -1.89 -17.91 11.74
CA ARG A 211 -1.68 -19.14 12.52
C ARG A 211 -1.18 -20.29 11.67
N GLN A 212 -1.77 -20.48 10.48
CA GLN A 212 -1.49 -21.66 9.64
C GLN A 212 -0.35 -21.42 8.63
N TYR A 213 -0.11 -20.14 8.25
CA TYR A 213 0.85 -19.80 7.20
C TYR A 213 1.91 -18.77 7.65
N PRO A 214 2.57 -18.93 8.83
CA PRO A 214 3.54 -17.96 9.33
C PRO A 214 4.72 -17.76 8.37
N ALA A 215 5.18 -18.82 7.71
CA ALA A 215 6.25 -18.74 6.71
C ALA A 215 5.88 -17.87 5.50
N ARG A 216 4.60 -17.92 5.06
CA ARG A 216 4.12 -17.05 3.97
C ARG A 216 4.04 -15.60 4.42
N ALA A 217 3.67 -15.33 5.68
CA ALA A 217 3.67 -13.98 6.24
C ALA A 217 5.09 -13.39 6.27
N VAL A 218 6.09 -14.17 6.70
CA VAL A 218 7.50 -13.76 6.69
C VAL A 218 8.01 -13.55 5.27
N MET A 219 7.70 -14.46 4.34
CA MET A 219 8.08 -14.29 2.92
C MET A 219 7.48 -13.02 2.32
N SER A 220 6.20 -12.76 2.57
CA SER A 220 5.54 -11.53 2.11
C SER A 220 6.20 -10.29 2.71
N PHE A 221 6.55 -10.33 4.00
CA PHE A 221 7.26 -9.24 4.67
C PHE A 221 8.63 -8.96 4.03
N LEU A 222 9.41 -10.01 3.75
CA LEU A 222 10.72 -9.87 3.10
C LEU A 222 10.59 -9.33 1.67
N LEU A 223 9.61 -9.79 0.91
CA LEU A 223 9.34 -9.28 -0.43
C LEU A 223 8.89 -7.82 -0.40
N PHE A 224 8.06 -7.40 0.54
CA PHE A 224 7.70 -6.00 0.71
C PHE A 224 8.90 -5.16 1.15
N PHE A 225 9.73 -5.66 2.04
CA PHE A 225 10.97 -4.98 2.41
C PHE A 225 11.90 -4.81 1.20
N LEU A 226 12.08 -5.86 0.40
CA LEU A 226 12.82 -5.80 -0.86
C LEU A 226 12.25 -4.75 -1.81
N SER A 227 10.92 -4.62 -1.90
CA SER A 227 10.29 -3.61 -2.74
C SER A 227 10.65 -2.18 -2.32
N TRP A 228 10.80 -1.90 -1.03
CA TRP A 228 11.27 -0.61 -0.53
C TRP A 228 12.73 -0.34 -0.88
N LEU A 229 13.58 -1.36 -0.84
CA LEU A 229 14.99 -1.23 -1.26
C LEU A 229 15.09 -0.94 -2.77
N ILE A 230 14.25 -1.59 -3.59
CA ILE A 230 14.20 -1.32 -5.03
C ILE A 230 13.71 0.12 -5.30
N HIS A 231 12.73 0.62 -4.55
CA HIS A 231 12.32 2.03 -4.62
C HIS A 231 13.45 3.00 -4.26
N ALA A 232 14.25 2.67 -3.24
CA ALA A 232 15.42 3.49 -2.92
C ALA A 232 16.45 3.49 -4.05
N ALA A 233 16.71 2.33 -4.66
CA ALA A 233 17.59 2.21 -5.80
C ALA A 233 17.06 2.97 -7.03
N GLU A 234 15.74 2.98 -7.25
CA GLU A 234 15.07 3.77 -8.29
C GLU A 234 15.39 5.25 -8.14
N VAL A 235 15.18 5.80 -6.94
CA VAL A 235 15.49 7.21 -6.63
C VAL A 235 16.97 7.51 -6.87
N TYR A 236 17.87 6.63 -6.44
CA TYR A 236 19.30 6.78 -6.68
C TYR A 236 19.64 6.82 -8.18
N VAL A 237 19.07 5.90 -8.97
CA VAL A 237 19.28 5.85 -10.44
C VAL A 237 18.76 7.13 -11.12
N ILE A 238 17.61 7.66 -10.67
CA ILE A 238 17.07 8.91 -11.21
C ILE A 238 18.03 10.08 -10.95
N PHE A 239 18.52 10.25 -9.72
CA PHE A 239 19.48 11.30 -9.39
C PHE A 239 20.78 11.14 -10.16
N TRP A 240 21.27 9.90 -10.28
CA TRP A 240 22.48 9.62 -11.06
C TRP A 240 22.34 9.96 -12.55
N LEU A 241 21.19 9.65 -13.17
CA LEU A 241 20.88 10.01 -14.56
C LEU A 241 20.76 11.52 -14.77
N LEU A 242 20.29 12.26 -13.76
CA LEU A 242 20.14 13.71 -13.81
C LEU A 242 21.43 14.46 -13.42
N GLY A 243 22.51 13.74 -13.11
CA GLY A 243 23.81 14.35 -12.76
C GLY A 243 23.84 15.04 -11.38
N CYS A 244 22.94 14.64 -10.48
CA CYS A 244 22.82 15.21 -9.13
C CYS A 244 23.55 14.34 -8.09
#